data_0a2064d79295a4b39c8140450a739c89
#
_entry.id   0a2064d79295a4b39c8140450a739c89
#
_cell.length_a   1.000
_cell.length_b   1.000
_cell.length_c   1.000
_cell.angle_alpha   90.00
_cell.angle_beta   90.00
_cell.angle_gamma   90.00
#
_symmetry.space_group_name_H-M   'P 1'
#
loop_
_entity.id
_entity.type
_entity.pdbx_description
1 polymer ?
#
loop_
_entity_poly.entity_id
_entity_poly.type
_entity_poly.pdbx_seq_one_letter_code
_entity_poly.pdbx_strand_id
1 'polypeptide(L)'
;QQNRYVIMDPRQPQAAVGYLLEESSFIMRQLLRTRRPFIANVLDAYGNQVFQVRRPAWLINSTIFVEVDGILVGEVHRRWHVWRRIYDLYLGKTQFGRVENPGFWNWTFTVCDENGDTLAVVDRSWRGFGYEFFTDAGQYVVRFGEVLADGTNRAGVAGQYVEPLSVSRSLTLTERAIVLALAVSLDNDYFSRHSG
;
A
#
# COMPACT_ATOMS: atom_id res chain seq x y z
N GLN A 1 20.31 -5.49 5.82
CA GLN A 1 19.55 -5.95 4.64
C GLN A 1 18.48 -4.90 4.34
N GLN A 2 18.50 -4.37 3.13
CA GLN A 2 17.45 -3.51 2.60
C GLN A 2 16.38 -4.42 1.97
N ASN A 3 15.13 -4.24 2.34
CA ASN A 3 14.04 -4.88 1.60
C ASN A 3 13.81 -4.07 0.32
N ARG A 4 13.77 -4.79 -0.81
CA ARG A 4 13.52 -4.19 -2.12
C ARG A 4 12.27 -4.81 -2.71
N TYR A 5 11.32 -3.96 -3.09
CA TYR A 5 10.12 -4.37 -3.80
C TYR A 5 10.15 -3.78 -5.21
N VAL A 6 9.64 -4.53 -6.17
CA VAL A 6 9.48 -4.08 -7.56
C VAL A 6 8.02 -3.71 -7.75
N ILE A 7 7.77 -2.52 -8.28
CA ILE A 7 6.44 -2.05 -8.63
C ILE A 7 6.23 -2.31 -10.12
N MET A 8 5.18 -3.05 -10.44
CA MET A 8 4.85 -3.41 -11.83
C MET A 8 3.41 -3.02 -12.15
N ASP A 9 3.16 -2.57 -13.38
CA ASP A 9 1.80 -2.44 -13.90
C ASP A 9 1.35 -3.82 -14.40
N PRO A 10 0.23 -4.37 -13.88
CA PRO A 10 -0.29 -5.66 -14.33
C PRO A 10 -0.61 -5.68 -15.84
N ARG A 11 -0.85 -4.53 -16.45
CA ARG A 11 -1.07 -4.39 -17.92
C ARG A 11 0.23 -4.49 -18.72
N GLN A 12 1.37 -4.26 -18.08
CA GLN A 12 2.70 -4.35 -18.69
C GLN A 12 3.68 -5.07 -17.73
N PRO A 13 3.47 -6.37 -17.45
CA PRO A 13 4.22 -7.08 -16.40
C PRO A 13 5.69 -7.34 -16.77
N GLN A 14 6.11 -6.99 -17.96
CA GLN A 14 7.50 -7.17 -18.41
C GLN A 14 8.41 -5.99 -18.04
N ALA A 15 7.85 -4.87 -17.59
CA ALA A 15 8.60 -3.67 -17.26
C ALA A 15 8.28 -3.21 -15.82
N ALA A 16 9.30 -3.00 -15.01
CA ALA A 16 9.14 -2.34 -13.73
C ALA A 16 8.79 -0.86 -13.94
N VAL A 17 7.72 -0.40 -13.31
CA VAL A 17 7.32 1.02 -13.32
C VAL A 17 7.97 1.78 -12.17
N GLY A 18 8.53 1.06 -11.20
CA GLY A 18 9.24 1.67 -10.08
C GLY A 18 9.78 0.65 -9.09
N TYR A 19 10.39 1.17 -8.05
CA TYR A 19 11.00 0.38 -6.99
C TYR A 19 10.68 1.00 -5.63
N LEU A 20 10.59 0.15 -4.61
CA LEU A 20 10.54 0.59 -3.22
C LEU A 20 11.74 0.01 -2.49
N LEU A 21 12.53 0.88 -1.87
CA LEU A 21 13.71 0.53 -1.09
C LEU A 21 13.46 0.87 0.39
N GLU A 22 13.34 -0.14 1.23
CA GLU A 22 13.16 0.03 2.67
C GLU A 22 14.51 0.03 3.39
N GLU A 23 14.79 1.10 4.11
CA GLU A 23 15.95 1.23 5.00
C GLU A 23 15.51 1.05 6.45
N SER A 24 16.08 0.07 7.13
CA SER A 24 15.83 -0.14 8.55
C SER A 24 17.08 -0.64 9.24
N SER A 25 17.34 -0.13 10.46
CA SER A 25 18.46 -0.55 11.28
C SER A 25 18.32 -2.01 11.73
N PHE A 26 19.38 -2.81 11.57
CA PHE A 26 19.41 -4.21 12.00
C PHE A 26 19.13 -4.36 13.50
N ILE A 27 19.72 -3.50 14.34
CA ILE A 27 19.52 -3.52 15.78
C ILE A 27 18.06 -3.26 16.16
N MET A 28 17.43 -2.28 15.51
CA MET A 28 16.02 -1.95 15.74
C MET A 28 15.08 -3.05 15.26
N ARG A 29 15.47 -3.84 14.24
CA ARG A 29 14.71 -5.02 13.79
C ARG A 29 14.62 -6.07 14.90
N GLN A 30 15.71 -6.37 15.57
CA GLN A 30 15.74 -7.36 16.65
C GLN A 30 15.01 -6.87 17.91
N LEU A 31 15.15 -5.60 18.26
CA LEU A 31 14.62 -5.07 19.51
C LEU A 31 13.13 -4.72 19.44
N LEU A 32 12.69 -4.04 18.39
CA LEU A 32 11.33 -3.50 18.28
C LEU A 32 10.41 -4.30 17.35
N ARG A 33 10.94 -5.27 16.63
CA ARG A 33 10.18 -6.10 15.67
C ARG A 33 9.31 -5.24 14.73
N THR A 34 7.97 -5.38 14.84
CA THR A 34 6.99 -4.63 14.01
C THR A 34 6.81 -3.17 14.42
N ARG A 35 7.28 -2.77 15.60
CA ARG A 35 7.18 -1.38 16.12
C ARG A 35 8.40 -0.52 15.79
N ARG A 36 9.29 -1.02 14.94
CA ARG A 36 10.51 -0.35 14.53
C ARG A 36 10.26 0.85 13.62
N PRO A 37 11.13 1.86 13.69
CA PRO A 37 11.14 2.92 12.69
C PRO A 37 11.64 2.36 11.35
N PHE A 38 11.13 2.90 10.25
CA PHE A 38 11.66 2.64 8.91
C PHE A 38 11.52 3.86 8.02
N ILE A 39 12.32 3.88 6.98
CA ILE A 39 12.23 4.80 5.85
C ILE A 39 12.14 3.93 4.60
N ALA A 40 11.20 4.22 3.73
CA ALA A 40 11.07 3.57 2.43
C ALA A 40 11.04 4.63 1.33
N ASN A 41 11.98 4.54 0.41
CA ASN A 41 12.08 5.42 -0.75
C ASN A 41 11.38 4.75 -1.93
N VAL A 42 10.42 5.44 -2.52
CA VAL A 42 9.74 5.01 -3.74
C VAL A 42 10.39 5.72 -4.92
N LEU A 43 10.90 4.92 -5.84
CA LEU A 43 11.64 5.37 -7.02
C LEU A 43 10.84 5.07 -8.28
N ASP A 44 11.02 5.87 -9.31
CA ASP A 44 10.53 5.58 -10.66
C ASP A 44 11.38 4.49 -11.36
N ALA A 45 11.04 4.15 -12.60
CA ALA A 45 11.78 3.18 -13.40
C ALA A 45 13.23 3.60 -13.69
N TYR A 46 13.53 4.88 -13.62
CA TYR A 46 14.85 5.47 -13.87
C TYR A 46 15.71 5.60 -12.60
N GLY A 47 15.12 5.30 -11.43
CA GLY A 47 15.79 5.40 -10.14
C GLY A 47 15.68 6.77 -9.47
N ASN A 48 14.85 7.71 -9.98
CA ASN A 48 14.62 8.98 -9.34
C ASN A 48 13.62 8.78 -8.19
N GLN A 49 13.86 9.43 -7.06
CA GLN A 49 12.93 9.39 -5.93
C GLN A 49 11.65 10.15 -6.28
N VAL A 50 10.51 9.47 -6.15
CA VAL A 50 9.17 10.04 -6.38
C VAL A 50 8.58 10.53 -5.07
N PHE A 51 8.67 9.71 -4.02
CA PHE A 51 8.28 10.08 -2.66
C PHE A 51 8.96 9.19 -1.63
N GLN A 52 8.90 9.61 -0.38
CA GLN A 52 9.44 8.88 0.76
C GLN A 52 8.31 8.55 1.75
N VAL A 53 8.36 7.37 2.30
CA VAL A 53 7.50 6.92 3.39
C VAL A 53 8.33 6.81 4.64
N ARG A 54 7.96 7.51 5.71
CA ARG A 54 8.69 7.49 6.98
C ARG A 54 7.75 7.09 8.11
N ARG A 55 8.18 6.13 8.92
CA ARG A 55 7.50 5.74 10.14
C ARG A 55 8.45 5.86 11.32
N PRO A 56 8.14 6.65 12.35
CA PRO A 56 8.87 6.64 13.62
C PRO A 56 8.59 5.35 14.40
N ALA A 57 9.38 5.09 15.44
CA ALA A 57 9.08 4.04 16.41
C ALA A 57 7.75 4.35 17.12
N TRP A 58 6.95 3.31 17.38
CA TRP A 58 5.63 3.47 17.98
C TRP A 58 5.33 2.41 19.06
N LEU A 59 4.39 2.68 19.96
CA LEU A 59 3.99 1.76 21.02
C LEU A 59 2.57 1.21 20.84
N ILE A 60 1.59 2.09 20.68
CA ILE A 60 0.16 1.74 20.59
C ILE A 60 -0.40 2.10 19.23
N ASN A 61 -0.34 3.36 18.86
CA ASN A 61 -0.78 3.87 17.56
C ASN A 61 0.44 4.18 16.69
N SER A 62 0.35 3.87 15.41
CA SER A 62 1.41 4.13 14.44
C SER A 62 0.94 5.17 13.45
N THR A 63 1.80 6.15 13.18
CA THR A 63 1.59 7.11 12.09
C THR A 63 2.70 6.93 11.07
N ILE A 64 2.32 6.90 9.80
CA ILE A 64 3.21 6.93 8.66
C ILE A 64 3.08 8.27 7.98
N PHE A 65 4.20 8.87 7.66
CA PHE A 65 4.31 10.13 6.96
C PHE A 65 4.72 9.88 5.52
N VAL A 66 4.07 10.57 4.59
CA VAL A 66 4.37 10.56 3.16
C VAL A 66 4.93 11.92 2.76
N GLU A 67 6.16 11.94 2.27
CA GLU A 67 6.90 13.15 1.94
C GLU A 67 7.28 13.14 0.45
N VAL A 68 7.04 14.26 -0.23
CA VAL A 68 7.46 14.51 -1.61
C VAL A 68 8.42 15.70 -1.57
N ASP A 69 9.63 15.52 -2.08
CA ASP A 69 10.70 16.55 -2.04
C ASP A 69 10.95 17.12 -0.63
N GLY A 70 10.84 16.27 0.40
CA GLY A 70 11.00 16.66 1.79
C GLY A 70 9.81 17.38 2.40
N ILE A 71 8.71 17.54 1.66
CA ILE A 71 7.48 18.18 2.13
C ILE A 71 6.48 17.10 2.52
N LEU A 72 5.94 17.21 3.75
CA LEU A 72 4.87 16.32 4.22
C LEU A 72 3.60 16.58 3.42
N VAL A 73 3.13 15.58 2.68
CA VAL A 73 1.93 15.66 1.83
C VAL A 73 0.77 14.86 2.39
N GLY A 74 1.02 13.84 3.20
CA GLY A 74 -0.04 13.04 3.78
C GLY A 74 0.42 12.09 4.86
N GLU A 75 -0.55 11.47 5.51
CA GLU A 75 -0.34 10.61 6.66
C GLU A 75 -1.27 9.39 6.61
N VAL A 76 -0.81 8.26 7.17
CA VAL A 76 -1.62 7.08 7.44
C VAL A 76 -1.57 6.80 8.94
N HIS A 77 -2.72 6.89 9.61
CA HIS A 77 -2.85 6.67 11.04
C HIS A 77 -3.43 5.29 11.30
N ARG A 78 -2.64 4.39 11.86
CA ARG A 78 -3.13 3.12 12.38
C ARG A 78 -3.73 3.33 13.75
N ARG A 79 -5.02 3.00 13.90
CA ARG A 79 -5.70 3.00 15.20
C ARG A 79 -5.68 1.61 15.83
N TRP A 80 -5.45 1.57 17.11
CA TRP A 80 -5.57 0.32 17.86
C TRP A 80 -7.05 -0.06 18.05
N HIS A 81 -7.37 -1.31 17.72
CA HIS A 81 -8.68 -1.90 17.95
C HIS A 81 -8.52 -3.39 18.21
N VAL A 82 -9.35 -3.97 19.13
CA VAL A 82 -9.21 -5.38 19.55
C VAL A 82 -9.45 -6.37 18.43
N TRP A 83 -10.46 -6.11 17.58
CA TRP A 83 -10.93 -7.05 16.55
C TRP A 83 -10.85 -6.53 15.13
N ARG A 84 -10.50 -5.28 14.93
CA ARG A 84 -10.48 -4.63 13.61
C ARG A 84 -9.11 -4.02 13.33
N ARG A 85 -8.79 -3.96 12.04
CA ARG A 85 -7.62 -3.23 11.55
C ARG A 85 -8.12 -1.92 10.96
N ILE A 86 -7.81 -0.82 11.65
CA ILE A 86 -8.31 0.51 11.27
C ILE A 86 -7.15 1.38 10.88
N TYR A 87 -7.25 1.97 9.69
CA TYR A 87 -6.31 2.94 9.16
C TYR A 87 -7.07 4.15 8.61
N ASP A 88 -6.72 5.33 9.09
CA ASP A 88 -7.24 6.60 8.56
C ASP A 88 -6.18 7.23 7.64
N LEU A 89 -6.58 7.67 6.45
CA LEU A 89 -5.73 8.25 5.43
C LEU A 89 -6.01 9.74 5.32
N TYR A 90 -4.94 10.54 5.44
CA TYR A 90 -5.02 12.00 5.42
C TYR A 90 -4.20 12.58 4.27
N LEU A 91 -4.78 13.55 3.56
CA LEU A 91 -4.10 14.46 2.64
C LEU A 91 -3.98 15.81 3.33
N GLY A 92 -2.76 16.18 3.71
CA GLY A 92 -2.56 17.29 4.63
C GLY A 92 -3.31 17.07 5.96
N LYS A 93 -4.28 17.94 6.27
CA LYS A 93 -5.10 17.85 7.49
C LYS A 93 -6.48 17.21 7.26
N THR A 94 -6.81 16.88 6.01
CA THR A 94 -8.13 16.36 5.65
C THR A 94 -8.10 14.85 5.51
N GLN A 95 -8.94 14.15 6.26
CA GLN A 95 -9.14 12.72 6.07
C GLN A 95 -9.91 12.52 4.76
N PHE A 96 -9.33 11.75 3.83
CA PHE A 96 -9.98 11.42 2.55
C PHE A 96 -10.40 9.97 2.46
N GLY A 97 -9.86 9.11 3.33
CA GLY A 97 -10.18 7.70 3.28
C GLY A 97 -9.97 6.99 4.60
N ARG A 98 -10.64 5.86 4.73
CA ARG A 98 -10.52 4.95 5.87
C ARG A 98 -10.51 3.51 5.41
N VAL A 99 -9.71 2.70 6.07
CA VAL A 99 -9.79 1.25 6.03
C VAL A 99 -10.33 0.75 7.35
N GLU A 100 -11.35 -0.08 7.29
CA GLU A 100 -11.87 -0.78 8.45
C GLU A 100 -12.06 -2.25 8.09
N ASN A 101 -11.03 -3.06 8.33
CA ASN A 101 -11.04 -4.47 7.97
C ASN A 101 -11.44 -5.33 9.19
N PRO A 102 -12.57 -6.03 9.14
CA PRO A 102 -13.01 -6.92 10.21
C PRO A 102 -12.19 -8.22 10.23
N GLY A 103 -11.74 -8.60 11.42
CA GLY A 103 -11.12 -9.91 11.66
C GLY A 103 -9.67 -10.03 11.21
N PHE A 104 -9.08 -11.23 11.50
CA PHE A 104 -7.66 -11.51 11.23
C PHE A 104 -7.44 -12.31 9.94
N TRP A 105 -8.50 -12.80 9.30
CA TRP A 105 -8.44 -13.73 8.17
C TRP A 105 -8.57 -13.06 6.81
N ASN A 106 -9.09 -11.84 6.76
CA ASN A 106 -9.24 -11.10 5.52
C ASN A 106 -8.01 -10.23 5.26
N TRP A 107 -7.34 -10.47 4.14
CA TRP A 107 -6.14 -9.73 3.71
C TRP A 107 -6.42 -8.77 2.56
N THR A 108 -7.69 -8.51 2.28
CA THR A 108 -8.15 -7.48 1.36
C THR A 108 -8.55 -6.25 2.16
N PHE A 109 -7.89 -5.13 1.93
CA PHE A 109 -8.08 -3.87 2.63
C PHE A 109 -8.71 -2.87 1.67
N THR A 110 -9.97 -2.57 1.89
CA THR A 110 -10.71 -1.60 1.09
C THR A 110 -10.58 -0.22 1.72
N VAL A 111 -10.12 0.75 0.94
CA VAL A 111 -10.12 2.17 1.32
C VAL A 111 -11.44 2.75 0.89
N CYS A 112 -12.22 3.25 1.85
CA CYS A 112 -13.50 3.89 1.62
C CYS A 112 -13.45 5.37 1.98
N ASP A 113 -14.29 6.18 1.33
CA ASP A 113 -14.51 7.57 1.70
C ASP A 113 -15.45 7.70 2.93
N GLU A 114 -15.85 8.91 3.25
CA GLU A 114 -16.76 9.22 4.38
C GLU A 114 -18.16 8.63 4.23
N ASN A 115 -18.61 8.38 2.99
CA ASN A 115 -19.90 7.77 2.68
C ASN A 115 -19.85 6.24 2.71
N GLY A 116 -18.65 5.65 2.82
CA GLY A 116 -18.44 4.22 2.73
C GLY A 116 -18.20 3.71 1.30
N ASP A 117 -18.10 4.61 0.32
CA ASP A 117 -17.85 4.26 -1.06
C ASP A 117 -16.38 3.92 -1.30
N THR A 118 -16.12 2.92 -2.14
CA THR A 118 -14.77 2.44 -2.41
C THR A 118 -13.94 3.46 -3.19
N LEU A 119 -12.72 3.70 -2.74
CA LEU A 119 -11.69 4.52 -3.41
C LEU A 119 -10.54 3.70 -3.97
N ALA A 120 -10.11 2.67 -3.25
CA ALA A 120 -9.02 1.80 -3.64
C ALA A 120 -9.09 0.47 -2.89
N VAL A 121 -8.37 -0.53 -3.38
CA VAL A 121 -8.23 -1.84 -2.70
C VAL A 121 -6.76 -2.23 -2.67
N VAL A 122 -6.29 -2.66 -1.50
CA VAL A 122 -5.00 -3.28 -1.28
C VAL A 122 -5.23 -4.75 -0.94
N ASP A 123 -4.76 -5.66 -1.78
CA ASP A 123 -4.97 -7.11 -1.62
C ASP A 123 -3.63 -7.84 -1.57
N ARG A 124 -3.47 -8.72 -0.58
CA ARG A 124 -2.30 -9.61 -0.48
C ARG A 124 -2.58 -11.03 -0.96
N SER A 125 -3.83 -11.45 -0.92
CA SER A 125 -4.22 -12.85 -1.19
C SER A 125 -4.46 -13.12 -2.68
N TRP A 126 -4.14 -12.17 -3.54
CA TRP A 126 -4.47 -12.27 -4.96
C TRP A 126 -3.68 -13.39 -5.65
N ARG A 127 -4.35 -14.52 -5.88
CA ARG A 127 -3.82 -15.71 -6.56
C ARG A 127 -4.08 -15.71 -8.07
N GLY A 128 -4.32 -14.53 -8.67
CA GLY A 128 -4.85 -14.40 -10.02
C GLY A 128 -3.81 -14.34 -11.17
N PHE A 129 -2.51 -14.30 -10.90
CA PHE A 129 -1.50 -14.41 -11.95
C PHE A 129 -0.76 -15.73 -11.81
N GLY A 130 -0.91 -16.60 -12.81
CA GLY A 130 -0.23 -17.89 -12.93
C GLY A 130 1.27 -17.76 -13.22
N TYR A 131 1.97 -16.95 -12.45
CA TYR A 131 3.42 -16.93 -12.41
C TYR A 131 3.85 -17.51 -11.07
N GLU A 132 4.34 -18.75 -11.13
CA GLU A 132 5.11 -19.36 -10.08
C GLU A 132 6.46 -18.64 -9.92
N PHE A 133 6.43 -17.42 -9.38
CA PHE A 133 7.63 -16.85 -8.83
C PHE A 133 7.69 -17.26 -7.35
N PHE A 134 8.46 -18.27 -7.10
CA PHE A 134 8.91 -18.65 -5.76
C PHE A 134 9.84 -17.56 -5.22
N THR A 135 9.26 -16.47 -4.74
CA THR A 135 9.97 -15.52 -3.89
C THR A 135 9.23 -15.47 -2.56
N ASP A 136 9.96 -15.62 -1.46
CA ASP A 136 9.46 -15.48 -0.08
C ASP A 136 8.93 -14.07 0.23
N ALA A 137 8.99 -13.16 -0.72
CA ALA A 137 8.45 -11.82 -0.62
C ALA A 137 6.94 -11.82 -0.91
N GLY A 138 6.14 -11.37 0.05
CA GLY A 138 4.70 -11.21 -0.13
C GLY A 138 4.38 -10.30 -1.32
N GLN A 139 3.45 -10.74 -2.18
CA GLN A 139 2.95 -9.91 -3.28
C GLN A 139 1.74 -9.10 -2.82
N TYR A 140 1.73 -7.83 -3.17
CA TYR A 140 0.61 -6.92 -2.93
C TYR A 140 0.09 -6.41 -4.27
N VAL A 141 -1.22 -6.41 -4.42
CA VAL A 141 -1.90 -5.76 -5.54
C VAL A 141 -2.63 -4.54 -5.01
N VAL A 142 -2.27 -3.37 -5.50
CA VAL A 142 -2.97 -2.12 -5.21
C VAL A 142 -3.80 -1.76 -6.43
N ARG A 143 -5.11 -1.74 -6.26
CA ARG A 143 -6.06 -1.39 -7.32
C ARG A 143 -6.60 0.00 -7.06
N PHE A 144 -6.31 0.90 -7.98
CA PHE A 144 -6.94 2.22 -8.08
C PHE A 144 -8.04 2.10 -9.13
N GLY A 145 -9.29 2.19 -8.71
CA GLY A 145 -10.40 2.13 -9.65
C GLY A 145 -10.42 3.31 -10.61
N GLU A 146 -11.08 3.13 -11.73
CA GLU A 146 -11.39 4.20 -12.67
C GLU A 146 -12.89 4.47 -12.61
N VAL A 147 -13.27 5.74 -12.60
CA VAL A 147 -14.66 6.14 -12.83
C VAL A 147 -14.93 5.93 -14.32
N LEU A 148 -15.65 4.88 -14.65
CA LEU A 148 -16.04 4.63 -16.03
C LEU A 148 -17.22 5.55 -16.37
N ALA A 149 -16.99 6.54 -17.20
CA ALA A 149 -18.01 7.48 -17.65
C ALA A 149 -19.13 6.81 -18.47
N ASP A 150 -19.04 5.54 -18.81
CA ASP A 150 -19.87 4.91 -19.84
C ASP A 150 -20.28 3.47 -19.55
N GLY A 151 -20.31 3.01 -18.31
CA GLY A 151 -20.85 1.68 -17.94
C GLY A 151 -20.26 0.48 -18.72
N THR A 152 -19.28 0.69 -19.58
CA THR A 152 -18.63 -0.35 -20.39
C THR A 152 -17.37 -0.85 -19.73
N ASN A 153 -17.46 -2.05 -19.19
CA ASN A 153 -16.32 -2.82 -18.67
C ASN A 153 -15.29 -3.08 -19.79
N ARG A 154 -14.22 -2.29 -19.83
CA ARG A 154 -13.05 -2.60 -20.63
C ARG A 154 -11.82 -2.74 -19.76
N ALA A 155 -11.58 -3.93 -19.26
CA ALA A 155 -10.27 -4.38 -18.85
C ALA A 155 -10.05 -5.80 -19.36
N GLY A 156 -9.75 -5.90 -20.62
CA GLY A 156 -9.24 -7.12 -21.22
C GLY A 156 -7.74 -6.97 -21.44
N VAL A 157 -6.93 -7.50 -20.56
CA VAL A 157 -5.56 -7.87 -20.90
C VAL A 157 -5.56 -9.37 -21.09
N ALA A 158 -5.18 -9.78 -22.29
CA ALA A 158 -4.94 -11.15 -22.75
C ALA A 158 -5.10 -12.25 -21.66
N GLY A 159 -6.32 -12.80 -21.53
CA GLY A 159 -6.56 -14.07 -20.90
C GLY A 159 -6.93 -14.09 -19.41
N GLN A 160 -6.96 -12.97 -18.68
CA GLN A 160 -7.42 -12.95 -17.31
C GLN A 160 -8.37 -11.75 -17.05
N TYR A 161 -9.59 -12.07 -16.65
CA TYR A 161 -10.56 -11.08 -16.21
C TYR A 161 -10.14 -10.55 -14.83
N VAL A 162 -9.53 -9.39 -14.78
CA VAL A 162 -9.48 -8.60 -13.54
C VAL A 162 -10.81 -7.85 -13.50
N GLU A 163 -11.68 -8.18 -12.56
CA GLU A 163 -12.91 -7.42 -12.36
C GLU A 163 -12.56 -5.94 -12.18
N PRO A 164 -13.15 -5.04 -12.98
CA PRO A 164 -12.91 -3.61 -12.85
C PRO A 164 -13.37 -3.16 -11.47
N LEU A 165 -12.51 -2.46 -10.74
CA LEU A 165 -12.88 -1.87 -9.47
C LEU A 165 -13.71 -0.62 -9.73
N SER A 166 -15.01 -0.67 -9.40
CA SER A 166 -15.86 0.52 -9.38
C SER A 166 -15.51 1.37 -8.17
N VAL A 167 -15.22 2.65 -8.39
CA VAL A 167 -14.89 3.61 -7.34
C VAL A 167 -15.78 4.84 -7.43
N SER A 168 -15.99 5.50 -6.28
CA SER A 168 -16.81 6.72 -6.20
C SER A 168 -16.15 7.89 -6.93
N ARG A 169 -14.81 7.97 -6.88
CA ARG A 169 -14.00 8.96 -7.59
C ARG A 169 -12.58 8.45 -7.85
N SER A 170 -11.93 9.04 -8.82
CA SER A 170 -10.51 8.79 -9.04
C SER A 170 -9.66 9.48 -7.95
N LEU A 171 -8.61 8.80 -7.49
CA LEU A 171 -7.63 9.36 -6.57
C LEU A 171 -6.61 10.21 -7.31
N THR A 172 -6.22 11.33 -6.71
CA THR A 172 -5.09 12.14 -7.15
C THR A 172 -3.77 11.36 -7.00
N LEU A 173 -2.70 11.80 -7.65
CA LEU A 173 -1.38 11.15 -7.53
C LEU A 173 -0.89 11.12 -6.08
N THR A 174 -1.11 12.18 -5.33
CA THR A 174 -0.73 12.25 -3.91
C THR A 174 -1.54 11.26 -3.05
N GLU A 175 -2.85 11.17 -3.26
CA GLU A 175 -3.69 10.17 -2.57
C GLU A 175 -3.26 8.74 -2.92
N ARG A 176 -2.90 8.46 -4.18
CA ARG A 176 -2.35 7.16 -4.59
C ARG A 176 -1.03 6.85 -3.89
N ALA A 177 -0.14 7.84 -3.71
CA ALA A 177 1.08 7.68 -2.94
C ALA A 177 0.79 7.32 -1.47
N ILE A 178 -0.24 7.93 -0.86
CA ILE A 178 -0.68 7.60 0.51
C ILE A 178 -1.24 6.18 0.60
N VAL A 179 -2.00 5.72 -0.40
CA VAL A 179 -2.48 4.33 -0.46
C VAL A 179 -1.33 3.34 -0.66
N LEU A 180 -0.30 3.68 -1.44
CA LEU A 180 0.92 2.86 -1.52
C LEU A 180 1.66 2.81 -0.18
N ALA A 181 1.73 3.92 0.56
CA ALA A 181 2.30 3.93 1.91
C ALA A 181 1.49 3.06 2.88
N LEU A 182 0.16 3.00 2.74
CA LEU A 182 -0.67 2.04 3.46
C LEU A 182 -0.24 0.59 3.17
N ALA A 183 -0.03 0.22 1.90
CA ALA A 183 0.41 -1.13 1.53
C ALA A 183 1.76 -1.49 2.19
N VAL A 184 2.71 -0.56 2.21
CA VAL A 184 4.00 -0.71 2.91
C VAL A 184 3.79 -0.90 4.42
N SER A 185 2.86 -0.14 5.02
CA SER A 185 2.51 -0.29 6.43
C SER A 185 1.97 -1.68 6.74
N LEU A 186 1.06 -2.17 5.91
CA LEU A 186 0.45 -3.48 6.06
C LEU A 186 1.49 -4.59 6.01
N ASP A 187 2.45 -4.50 5.08
CA ASP A 187 3.55 -5.47 5.01
C ASP A 187 4.39 -5.45 6.29
N ASN A 188 4.78 -4.29 6.72
CA ASN A 188 5.62 -4.14 7.91
C ASN A 188 4.90 -4.55 9.20
N ASP A 189 3.60 -4.30 9.30
CA ASP A 189 2.81 -4.59 10.50
C ASP A 189 2.50 -6.08 10.66
N TYR A 190 2.30 -6.81 9.56
CA TYR A 190 1.75 -8.16 9.62
C TYR A 190 2.66 -9.25 9.05
N PHE A 191 3.58 -8.92 8.13
CA PHE A 191 4.25 -9.93 7.32
C PHE A 191 5.77 -9.91 7.39
N SER A 192 6.41 -8.83 7.73
CA SER A 192 7.88 -8.74 7.80
C SER A 192 8.51 -9.54 8.95
N ARG A 193 7.75 -10.45 9.59
CA ARG A 193 8.20 -11.30 10.69
C ARG A 193 9.00 -12.54 10.23
N HIS A 194 8.95 -12.89 8.94
CA HIS A 194 9.46 -14.18 8.44
C HIS A 194 10.74 -14.07 7.62
N SER A 195 11.37 -12.92 7.55
CA SER A 195 12.65 -12.73 6.86
C SER A 195 13.79 -12.59 7.87
N GLY A 196 14.01 -13.63 8.66
CA GLY A 196 15.10 -13.73 9.62
C GLY A 196 15.70 -15.11 9.58
#